data_a9d1273530bacd8cf22809163567e9d7
#
_entry.id   a9d1273530bacd8cf22809163567e9d7
#
_cell.length_a   1.000
_cell.length_b   1.000
_cell.length_c   1.000
_cell.angle_alpha   90.00
_cell.angle_beta   90.00
_cell.angle_gamma   90.00
#
_symmetry.space_group_name_H-M   'P 1'
#
loop_
_entity.id
_entity.type
_entity.pdbx_description
1 polymer ?
#
loop_
_entity_poly.entity_id
_entity_poly.type
_entity_poly.pdbx_seq_one_letter_code
_entity_poly.pdbx_strand_id
1 'polypeptide(L)'
;MIQTANDIFVLHTAQTTYAFRKLPTGQLEHLYYGRKIHVCEPLDENAVAPLIEKHTFQPGNSCVYDREHDAYTLEDLCLEMSAYGKGDIREPFVELIYEDGSFSSDFVYESSVRFEGREARDAEDALPASYDEKNQVEHLCVTLKDNNSALKLELHYYIYEDCDVITRSAKLINDGENAVQIRRLMSCQVDFPTSDHVFTSFHGAWAREMRRWDVPVAAGKYVNASYTGTSSSRTNPFVMLSGRETTEDTGDCYGFNLVYSGNHYEAVEVNSYGKTRFVSGINPQNFCWQLPAGESFEAPEAVMAYSKAGYNGMSQCMHRFVREHIVRGAWKKKVRPVLLNSWEAAYFDI
;
A
#
# COMPACT_ATOMS: atom_id res chain seq x y z
N MET A 1 15.25 -0.86 -9.66
CA MET A 1 15.98 -2.16 -9.69
C MET A 1 15.46 -3.08 -8.60
N ILE A 2 15.12 -4.31 -8.92
CA ILE A 2 14.69 -5.34 -7.97
C ILE A 2 15.80 -6.35 -7.77
N GLN A 3 16.15 -6.64 -6.51
CA GLN A 3 17.06 -7.71 -6.11
C GLN A 3 16.29 -8.74 -5.28
N THR A 4 16.44 -10.01 -5.59
CA THR A 4 15.79 -11.11 -4.88
C THR A 4 16.74 -12.28 -4.71
N ALA A 5 17.02 -12.69 -3.49
CA ALA A 5 17.78 -13.89 -3.17
C ALA A 5 17.48 -14.33 -1.73
N ASN A 6 17.53 -15.62 -1.46
CA ASN A 6 17.38 -16.18 -0.10
C ASN A 6 16.11 -15.72 0.63
N ASP A 7 14.99 -15.61 -0.10
CA ASP A 7 13.71 -15.11 0.42
C ASP A 7 13.77 -13.66 0.96
N ILE A 8 14.74 -12.88 0.48
CA ILE A 8 14.92 -11.45 0.76
C ILE A 8 14.64 -10.66 -0.52
N PHE A 9 13.92 -9.57 -0.40
CA PHE A 9 13.46 -8.72 -1.48
C PHE A 9 13.88 -7.28 -1.22
N VAL A 10 14.64 -6.71 -2.15
CA VAL A 10 15.10 -5.31 -2.05
C VAL A 10 14.75 -4.60 -3.35
N LEU A 11 13.94 -3.56 -3.24
CA LEU A 11 13.43 -2.78 -4.34
C LEU A 11 14.02 -1.37 -4.27
N HIS A 12 14.69 -0.95 -5.33
CA HIS A 12 15.32 0.36 -5.42
C HIS A 12 14.69 1.20 -6.51
N THR A 13 14.37 2.44 -6.18
CA THR A 13 14.22 3.53 -7.15
C THR A 13 15.53 4.32 -7.24
N ALA A 14 15.53 5.51 -7.85
CA ALA A 14 16.72 6.37 -7.89
C ALA A 14 17.14 6.83 -6.47
N GLN A 15 16.19 7.15 -5.57
CA GLN A 15 16.46 7.71 -4.25
C GLN A 15 15.88 6.92 -3.08
N THR A 16 15.14 5.84 -3.33
CA THR A 16 14.41 5.08 -2.32
C THR A 16 14.84 3.62 -2.29
N THR A 17 14.79 3.03 -1.11
CA THR A 17 14.85 1.57 -0.88
C THR A 17 13.60 1.13 -0.17
N TYR A 18 13.05 0.00 -0.62
CA TYR A 18 11.98 -0.75 0.01
C TYR A 18 12.46 -2.20 0.18
N ALA A 19 12.39 -2.75 1.38
CA ALA A 19 12.93 -4.09 1.65
C ALA A 19 12.02 -4.89 2.57
N PHE A 20 11.89 -6.19 2.29
CA PHE A 20 11.18 -7.16 3.10
C PHE A 20 11.76 -8.56 2.95
N ARG A 21 11.40 -9.49 3.82
CA ARG A 21 11.85 -10.88 3.76
C ARG A 21 10.78 -11.86 4.21
N LYS A 22 10.97 -13.14 3.90
CA LYS A 22 10.18 -14.23 4.49
C LYS A 22 10.71 -14.55 5.89
N LEU A 23 9.81 -14.67 6.83
CA LEU A 23 10.08 -15.19 8.18
C LEU A 23 10.13 -16.72 8.19
N PRO A 24 10.74 -17.35 9.22
CA PRO A 24 10.65 -18.80 9.42
C PRO A 24 9.20 -19.32 9.52
N THR A 25 8.29 -18.50 10.01
CA THR A 25 6.84 -18.77 10.08
C THR A 25 6.14 -18.71 8.73
N GLY A 26 6.80 -18.21 7.69
CA GLY A 26 6.26 -18.07 6.33
C GLY A 26 5.63 -16.73 6.01
N GLN A 27 5.34 -15.87 6.99
CA GLN A 27 4.86 -14.51 6.73
C GLN A 27 5.97 -13.63 6.17
N LEU A 28 5.58 -12.48 5.60
CA LEU A 28 6.52 -11.49 5.07
C LEU A 28 6.74 -10.39 6.11
N GLU A 29 7.98 -10.24 6.56
CA GLU A 29 8.42 -9.15 7.43
C GLU A 29 8.85 -7.95 6.60
N HIS A 30 8.25 -6.78 6.86
CA HIS A 30 8.71 -5.50 6.33
C HIS A 30 9.96 -5.04 7.08
N LEU A 31 11.06 -4.81 6.35
CA LEU A 31 12.34 -4.43 6.94
C LEU A 31 12.62 -2.93 6.85
N TYR A 32 12.28 -2.31 5.72
CA TYR A 32 12.66 -0.92 5.48
C TYR A 32 11.86 -0.27 4.35
N TYR A 33 11.45 0.96 4.55
CA TYR A 33 11.01 1.87 3.50
C TYR A 33 11.54 3.28 3.79
N GLY A 34 12.27 3.86 2.85
CA GLY A 34 12.83 5.20 3.04
C GLY A 34 13.95 5.53 2.06
N ARG A 35 14.87 6.39 2.51
CA ARG A 35 16.03 6.83 1.72
C ARG A 35 16.81 5.64 1.18
N LYS A 36 17.31 5.76 -0.06
CA LYS A 36 18.17 4.74 -0.67
C LYS A 36 19.36 4.42 0.20
N ILE A 37 19.48 3.14 0.53
CA ILE A 37 20.63 2.56 1.25
C ILE A 37 21.38 1.62 0.33
N HIS A 38 22.63 1.39 0.64
CA HIS A 38 23.44 0.37 -0.02
C HIS A 38 23.21 -0.97 0.67
N VAL A 39 22.82 -1.98 -0.09
CA VAL A 39 22.74 -3.38 0.38
C VAL A 39 23.86 -4.14 -0.28
N CYS A 40 24.67 -4.80 0.55
CA CYS A 40 25.87 -5.53 0.08
C CYS A 40 25.49 -6.78 -0.71
N GLU A 41 26.37 -7.15 -1.63
CA GLU A 41 26.31 -8.46 -2.31
C GLU A 41 27.26 -9.45 -1.58
N PRO A 42 26.91 -10.75 -1.46
CA PRO A 42 25.65 -11.35 -1.90
C PRO A 42 24.45 -10.95 -1.01
N LEU A 43 23.25 -10.92 -1.61
CA LEU A 43 22.02 -10.63 -0.87
C LEU A 43 21.67 -11.83 0.02
N ASP A 44 21.99 -11.73 1.32
CA ASP A 44 21.70 -12.70 2.36
C ASP A 44 21.28 -11.99 3.67
N GLU A 45 21.05 -12.76 4.74
CA GLU A 45 20.69 -12.18 6.05
C GLU A 45 21.75 -11.22 6.59
N ASN A 46 23.03 -11.42 6.31
CA ASN A 46 24.08 -10.51 6.77
C ASN A 46 23.99 -9.16 6.06
N ALA A 47 23.64 -9.16 4.77
CA ALA A 47 23.48 -7.94 3.99
C ALA A 47 22.34 -7.04 4.51
N VAL A 48 21.29 -7.62 5.09
CA VAL A 48 20.14 -6.92 5.65
C VAL A 48 20.07 -6.94 7.19
N ALA A 49 21.07 -7.54 7.86
CA ALA A 49 21.10 -7.66 9.31
C ALA A 49 20.87 -6.36 10.08
N PRO A 50 21.38 -5.19 9.62
CA PRO A 50 21.09 -3.91 10.29
C PRO A 50 19.62 -3.48 10.23
N LEU A 51 18.82 -4.06 9.32
CA LEU A 51 17.40 -3.75 9.12
C LEU A 51 16.50 -4.74 9.89
N ILE A 52 17.05 -5.89 10.30
CA ILE A 52 16.30 -6.96 10.95
C ILE A 52 16.08 -6.60 12.41
N GLU A 53 14.83 -6.56 12.84
CA GLU A 53 14.49 -6.44 14.24
C GLU A 53 14.73 -7.78 14.96
N LYS A 54 15.29 -7.71 16.16
CA LYS A 54 15.56 -8.91 16.94
C LYS A 54 14.28 -9.39 17.64
N HIS A 55 13.76 -10.52 17.18
CA HIS A 55 12.59 -11.13 17.76
C HIS A 55 12.96 -12.05 18.94
N THR A 56 12.22 -11.92 20.04
CA THR A 56 12.38 -12.74 21.23
C THR A 56 11.00 -13.01 21.82
N PHE A 57 10.88 -14.12 22.52
CA PHE A 57 9.67 -14.38 23.31
C PHE A 57 9.35 -13.21 24.24
N GLN A 58 8.13 -12.71 24.16
CA GLN A 58 7.63 -11.58 24.96
C GLN A 58 6.74 -12.13 26.09
N PRO A 59 7.20 -12.08 27.37
CA PRO A 59 6.36 -12.49 28.50
C PRO A 59 5.07 -11.65 28.55
N GLY A 60 3.93 -12.31 28.64
CA GLY A 60 2.63 -11.65 28.68
C GLY A 60 1.94 -11.47 27.33
N ASN A 61 2.60 -11.80 26.22
CA ASN A 61 1.91 -11.91 24.94
C ASN A 61 0.88 -13.04 25.00
N SER A 62 -0.33 -12.73 24.60
CA SER A 62 -1.43 -13.69 24.63
C SER A 62 -1.38 -14.69 23.48
N CYS A 63 -0.63 -14.38 22.42
CA CYS A 63 -0.65 -15.17 21.20
C CYS A 63 0.72 -15.16 20.50
N VAL A 64 1.44 -16.26 20.57
CA VAL A 64 2.58 -16.53 19.68
C VAL A 64 2.07 -17.21 18.40
N TYR A 65 2.83 -17.15 17.31
CA TYR A 65 2.40 -17.76 16.05
C TYR A 65 2.11 -19.25 16.20
N ASP A 66 3.05 -20.02 16.74
CA ASP A 66 2.89 -21.42 17.12
C ASP A 66 3.96 -21.83 18.16
N ARG A 67 3.96 -23.10 18.58
CA ARG A 67 4.87 -23.61 19.61
C ARG A 67 6.32 -23.72 19.15
N GLU A 68 6.55 -23.89 17.86
CA GLU A 68 7.90 -24.05 17.27
C GLU A 68 8.54 -22.67 17.04
N HIS A 69 7.69 -21.62 16.91
CA HIS A 69 8.08 -20.26 16.63
C HIS A 69 7.62 -19.29 17.73
N ASP A 70 7.90 -19.62 18.99
CA ASP A 70 7.45 -18.89 20.18
C ASP A 70 8.07 -17.49 20.32
N ALA A 71 9.13 -17.20 19.56
CA ALA A 71 9.72 -15.86 19.45
C ALA A 71 8.92 -14.91 18.54
N TYR A 72 7.94 -15.42 17.77
CA TYR A 72 7.20 -14.62 16.80
C TYR A 72 5.76 -14.36 17.27
N THR A 73 5.48 -13.09 17.55
CA THR A 73 4.15 -12.57 17.83
C THR A 73 3.81 -11.56 16.75
N LEU A 74 2.86 -11.90 15.85
CA LEU A 74 2.63 -11.11 14.65
C LEU A 74 2.25 -9.66 14.92
N GLU A 75 1.57 -9.35 16.02
CA GLU A 75 1.24 -7.96 16.40
C GLU A 75 2.46 -7.11 16.77
N ASP A 76 3.60 -7.75 17.13
CA ASP A 76 4.87 -7.08 17.44
C ASP A 76 5.81 -6.98 16.23
N LEU A 77 5.44 -7.53 15.09
CA LEU A 77 6.24 -7.50 13.86
C LEU A 77 5.81 -6.36 12.94
N CYS A 78 6.76 -5.82 12.19
CA CYS A 78 6.43 -5.07 10.98
C CYS A 78 6.14 -6.07 9.87
N LEU A 79 4.92 -6.07 9.34
CA LEU A 79 4.48 -7.03 8.33
C LEU A 79 4.24 -6.35 6.98
N GLU A 80 4.50 -7.10 5.92
CA GLU A 80 4.23 -6.67 4.54
C GLU A 80 2.74 -6.82 4.17
N MET A 81 2.08 -7.79 4.79
CA MET A 81 0.66 -8.09 4.67
C MET A 81 0.18 -8.73 5.98
N SER A 82 -1.06 -8.48 6.35
CA SER A 82 -1.65 -8.99 7.59
C SER A 82 -3.07 -9.52 7.39
N ALA A 83 -3.43 -10.50 8.23
CA ALA A 83 -4.76 -11.07 8.30
C ALA A 83 -5.12 -11.39 9.76
N TYR A 84 -6.40 -11.54 10.06
CA TYR A 84 -6.85 -12.06 11.35
C TYR A 84 -6.66 -13.57 11.47
N GLY A 85 -6.47 -14.05 12.71
CA GLY A 85 -6.50 -15.47 13.05
C GLY A 85 -5.20 -16.03 13.59
N LYS A 86 -4.08 -15.29 13.51
CA LYS A 86 -2.76 -15.73 13.97
C LYS A 86 -2.11 -14.75 14.95
N GLY A 87 -2.93 -13.94 15.63
CA GLY A 87 -2.50 -13.06 16.73
C GLY A 87 -2.16 -11.63 16.33
N ASP A 88 -2.21 -11.25 15.05
CA ASP A 88 -2.18 -9.83 14.67
C ASP A 88 -3.58 -9.25 14.83
N ILE A 89 -3.74 -8.31 15.77
CA ILE A 89 -5.02 -7.67 16.11
C ILE A 89 -5.13 -6.25 15.53
N ARG A 90 -4.09 -5.78 14.82
CA ARG A 90 -4.06 -4.47 14.17
C ARG A 90 -4.95 -4.48 12.92
N GLU A 91 -5.09 -3.30 12.31
CA GLU A 91 -5.81 -3.10 11.04
C GLU A 91 -5.36 -4.13 9.99
N PRO A 92 -6.24 -5.03 9.51
CA PRO A 92 -5.84 -6.09 8.59
C PRO A 92 -5.74 -5.58 7.16
N PHE A 93 -4.84 -6.21 6.40
CA PHE A 93 -4.77 -6.03 4.95
C PHE A 93 -5.89 -6.81 4.24
N VAL A 94 -6.16 -8.04 4.69
CA VAL A 94 -7.22 -8.90 4.16
C VAL A 94 -8.14 -9.40 5.27
N GLU A 95 -9.45 -9.42 4.97
CA GLU A 95 -10.49 -9.89 5.88
C GLU A 95 -11.53 -10.68 5.08
N LEU A 96 -11.67 -11.94 5.39
CA LEU A 96 -12.49 -12.91 4.66
C LEU A 96 -13.53 -13.55 5.59
N ILE A 97 -14.64 -14.02 5.02
CA ILE A 97 -15.56 -14.95 5.67
C ILE A 97 -15.64 -16.17 4.80
N TYR A 98 -15.27 -17.31 5.37
CA TYR A 98 -15.33 -18.61 4.71
C TYR A 98 -16.76 -19.21 4.77
N GLU A 99 -17.00 -20.29 4.04
CA GLU A 99 -18.33 -20.93 3.95
C GLU A 99 -18.87 -21.36 5.33
N ASP A 100 -18.00 -21.83 6.22
CA ASP A 100 -18.34 -22.26 7.58
C ASP A 100 -18.57 -21.07 8.56
N GLY A 101 -18.47 -19.84 8.08
CA GLY A 101 -18.57 -18.61 8.87
C GLY A 101 -17.30 -18.22 9.64
N SER A 102 -16.21 -18.98 9.50
CA SER A 102 -14.92 -18.59 10.07
C SER A 102 -14.30 -17.42 9.30
N PHE A 103 -13.39 -16.68 9.95
CA PHE A 103 -12.70 -15.52 9.36
C PHE A 103 -11.20 -15.51 9.68
N SER A 104 -10.65 -16.65 10.07
CA SER A 104 -9.21 -16.79 10.33
C SER A 104 -8.47 -17.19 9.08
N SER A 105 -7.53 -16.37 8.64
CA SER A 105 -6.65 -16.62 7.49
C SER A 105 -5.21 -16.74 7.95
N ASP A 106 -4.41 -17.55 7.24
CA ASP A 106 -2.99 -17.73 7.51
C ASP A 106 -2.20 -17.78 6.19
N PHE A 107 -2.04 -16.62 5.58
CA PHE A 107 -1.30 -16.47 4.33
C PHE A 107 0.20 -16.51 4.55
N VAL A 108 0.86 -17.48 3.94
CA VAL A 108 2.31 -17.70 4.00
C VAL A 108 2.92 -17.65 2.60
N TYR A 109 4.17 -17.27 2.51
CA TYR A 109 4.91 -17.21 1.25
C TYR A 109 4.93 -18.55 0.51
N GLU A 110 4.60 -18.54 -0.76
CA GLU A 110 4.68 -19.68 -1.67
C GLU A 110 5.78 -19.51 -2.70
N SER A 111 5.77 -18.39 -3.43
CA SER A 111 6.71 -18.15 -4.52
C SER A 111 6.82 -16.67 -4.87
N SER A 112 7.81 -16.33 -5.70
CA SER A 112 7.92 -14.99 -6.29
C SER A 112 8.45 -15.06 -7.72
N VAL A 113 8.01 -14.13 -8.57
CA VAL A 113 8.44 -14.00 -9.96
C VAL A 113 8.72 -12.53 -10.27
N ARG A 114 9.80 -12.29 -11.03
CA ARG A 114 10.13 -10.98 -11.60
C ARG A 114 9.76 -10.93 -13.07
N PHE A 115 9.24 -9.80 -13.48
CA PHE A 115 8.94 -9.48 -14.87
C PHE A 115 9.58 -8.14 -15.26
N GLU A 116 9.87 -7.99 -16.55
CA GLU A 116 10.26 -6.72 -17.14
C GLU A 116 9.03 -6.06 -17.79
N GLY A 117 8.86 -4.78 -17.57
CA GLY A 117 7.72 -4.02 -18.07
C GLY A 117 6.45 -4.18 -17.24
N ARG A 118 5.42 -3.55 -17.70
CA ARG A 118 4.07 -3.64 -17.15
C ARG A 118 3.12 -4.17 -18.22
N GLU A 119 2.41 -5.22 -17.91
CA GLU A 119 1.37 -5.76 -18.80
C GLU A 119 0.31 -4.69 -19.09
N ALA A 120 -0.04 -4.57 -20.38
CA ALA A 120 -1.19 -3.77 -20.78
C ALA A 120 -2.47 -4.42 -20.26
N ARG A 121 -3.29 -3.65 -19.55
CA ARG A 121 -4.61 -4.13 -19.12
C ARG A 121 -5.62 -3.80 -20.22
N ASP A 122 -6.47 -4.77 -20.56
CA ASP A 122 -7.57 -4.55 -21.49
C ASP A 122 -8.54 -3.52 -20.92
N ALA A 123 -8.90 -2.53 -21.75
CA ALA A 123 -9.52 -1.29 -21.32
C ALA A 123 -10.98 -1.44 -20.83
N GLU A 124 -11.67 -2.53 -21.17
CA GLU A 124 -13.11 -2.66 -20.93
C GLU A 124 -13.46 -3.18 -19.54
N ASP A 125 -12.59 -4.00 -18.90
CA ASP A 125 -12.87 -4.63 -17.61
C ASP A 125 -11.82 -4.33 -16.52
N ALA A 126 -10.79 -3.57 -16.82
CA ALA A 126 -9.70 -3.34 -15.90
C ALA A 126 -9.92 -2.12 -15.00
N LEU A 127 -9.51 -2.24 -13.73
CA LEU A 127 -9.37 -1.10 -12.84
C LEU A 127 -8.40 -0.06 -13.43
N PRO A 128 -8.60 1.23 -13.15
CA PRO A 128 -7.61 2.26 -13.48
C PRO A 128 -6.24 1.88 -12.90
N ALA A 129 -5.22 2.04 -13.72
CA ALA A 129 -3.85 1.69 -13.31
C ALA A 129 -2.83 2.61 -13.99
N SER A 130 -1.65 2.71 -13.42
CA SER A 130 -0.50 3.33 -14.07
C SER A 130 -0.06 2.53 -15.30
N TYR A 131 0.76 3.11 -16.15
CA TYR A 131 1.24 2.47 -17.38
C TYR A 131 2.72 2.80 -17.64
N ASP A 132 3.35 2.03 -18.52
CA ASP A 132 4.75 2.17 -18.87
C ASP A 132 4.90 2.18 -20.42
N GLU A 133 5.01 3.38 -21.01
CA GLU A 133 5.23 3.54 -22.46
C GLU A 133 6.61 3.07 -22.92
N LYS A 134 7.59 3.03 -22.02
CA LYS A 134 9.00 2.78 -22.35
C LYS A 134 9.45 1.37 -22.02
N ASN A 135 8.59 0.58 -21.39
CA ASN A 135 8.91 -0.76 -20.90
C ASN A 135 10.15 -0.78 -19.97
N GLN A 136 10.23 0.17 -19.05
CA GLN A 136 11.35 0.37 -18.11
C GLN A 136 10.99 0.03 -16.67
N VAL A 137 9.71 -0.27 -16.41
CA VAL A 137 9.22 -0.66 -15.08
C VAL A 137 9.62 -2.11 -14.81
N GLU A 138 10.19 -2.34 -13.65
CA GLU A 138 10.38 -3.70 -13.14
C GLU A 138 9.17 -4.08 -12.27
N HIS A 139 8.72 -5.32 -12.39
CA HIS A 139 7.58 -5.87 -11.68
C HIS A 139 8.00 -7.10 -10.87
N LEU A 140 7.66 -7.10 -9.59
CA LEU A 140 7.74 -8.25 -8.70
C LEU A 140 6.32 -8.69 -8.32
N CYS A 141 6.03 -9.97 -8.53
CA CYS A 141 4.84 -10.62 -8.01
C CYS A 141 5.26 -11.62 -6.92
N VAL A 142 4.69 -11.48 -5.73
CA VAL A 142 4.88 -12.42 -4.62
C VAL A 142 3.57 -13.12 -4.35
N THR A 143 3.57 -14.45 -4.43
CA THR A 143 2.39 -15.29 -4.19
C THR A 143 2.44 -15.85 -2.78
N LEU A 144 1.38 -15.63 -2.03
CA LEU A 144 1.10 -16.23 -0.74
C LEU A 144 -0.03 -17.25 -0.89
N LYS A 145 0.03 -18.33 -0.11
CA LYS A 145 -1.06 -19.29 0.01
C LYS A 145 -1.64 -19.25 1.41
N ASP A 146 -2.94 -19.46 1.51
CA ASP A 146 -3.59 -19.63 2.81
C ASP A 146 -3.43 -21.07 3.30
N ASN A 147 -2.93 -21.24 4.53
CA ASN A 147 -2.80 -22.57 5.14
C ASN A 147 -4.14 -23.21 5.51
N ASN A 148 -5.21 -22.41 5.59
CA ASN A 148 -6.54 -22.87 6.01
C ASN A 148 -7.49 -23.18 4.83
N SER A 149 -7.14 -22.76 3.61
CA SER A 149 -7.99 -22.88 2.44
C SER A 149 -7.18 -22.95 1.14
N ALA A 150 -7.84 -23.15 0.01
CA ALA A 150 -7.20 -23.10 -1.31
C ALA A 150 -7.16 -21.68 -1.91
N LEU A 151 -7.03 -20.66 -1.06
CA LEU A 151 -6.87 -19.28 -1.52
C LEU A 151 -5.40 -18.97 -1.77
N LYS A 152 -5.16 -18.11 -2.77
CA LYS A 152 -3.86 -17.47 -3.02
C LYS A 152 -4.02 -15.97 -3.05
N LEU A 153 -2.99 -15.29 -2.57
CA LEU A 153 -2.91 -13.84 -2.59
C LEU A 153 -1.63 -13.42 -3.31
N GLU A 154 -1.78 -12.75 -4.44
CA GLU A 154 -0.68 -12.15 -5.18
C GLU A 154 -0.49 -10.70 -4.72
N LEU A 155 0.73 -10.35 -4.34
CA LEU A 155 1.17 -9.00 -4.04
C LEU A 155 2.04 -8.51 -5.18
N HIS A 156 1.61 -7.45 -5.86
CA HIS A 156 2.30 -6.87 -7.00
C HIS A 156 3.02 -5.59 -6.61
N TYR A 157 4.28 -5.45 -7.05
CA TYR A 157 5.13 -4.27 -6.85
C TYR A 157 5.67 -3.83 -8.21
N TYR A 158 5.43 -2.58 -8.59
CA TYR A 158 5.95 -1.99 -9.82
C TYR A 158 6.87 -0.81 -9.48
N ILE A 159 8.09 -0.80 -10.04
CA ILE A 159 9.12 0.16 -9.70
C ILE A 159 9.26 1.19 -10.82
N TYR A 160 8.87 2.43 -10.54
CA TYR A 160 9.00 3.59 -11.42
C TYR A 160 10.22 4.40 -11.00
N GLU A 161 11.40 3.99 -11.49
CA GLU A 161 12.68 4.56 -11.07
C GLU A 161 12.78 6.05 -11.41
N ASP A 162 12.28 6.47 -12.57
CA ASP A 162 12.31 7.84 -13.07
C ASP A 162 11.52 8.84 -12.22
N CYS A 163 10.53 8.36 -11.46
CA CYS A 163 9.66 9.16 -10.61
C CYS A 163 9.88 8.94 -9.10
N ASP A 164 10.77 8.02 -8.69
CA ASP A 164 10.92 7.57 -7.30
C ASP A 164 9.62 7.04 -6.68
N VAL A 165 8.86 6.27 -7.48
CA VAL A 165 7.57 5.73 -7.07
C VAL A 165 7.59 4.21 -7.12
N ILE A 166 6.95 3.59 -6.12
CA ILE A 166 6.60 2.18 -6.12
C ILE A 166 5.08 2.10 -6.11
N THR A 167 4.48 1.35 -7.04
CA THR A 167 3.06 1.07 -6.95
C THR A 167 2.81 -0.36 -6.48
N ARG A 168 1.70 -0.55 -5.77
CA ARG A 168 1.28 -1.84 -5.22
C ARG A 168 -0.17 -2.12 -5.57
N SER A 169 -0.46 -3.39 -5.82
CA SER A 169 -1.82 -3.94 -5.85
C SER A 169 -1.83 -5.35 -5.30
N ALA A 170 -3.01 -5.87 -5.04
CA ALA A 170 -3.20 -7.23 -4.57
C ALA A 170 -4.29 -7.92 -5.37
N LYS A 171 -4.13 -9.23 -5.59
CA LYS A 171 -5.13 -10.07 -6.26
C LYS A 171 -5.37 -11.32 -5.44
N LEU A 172 -6.62 -11.51 -4.99
CA LEU A 172 -7.05 -12.71 -4.30
C LEU A 172 -7.63 -13.70 -5.32
N ILE A 173 -7.15 -14.92 -5.30
CA ILE A 173 -7.52 -16.00 -6.21
C ILE A 173 -8.16 -17.12 -5.38
N ASN A 174 -9.32 -17.61 -5.80
CA ASN A 174 -10.02 -18.70 -5.17
C ASN A 174 -9.87 -19.98 -5.99
N ASP A 175 -8.84 -20.75 -5.70
CA ASP A 175 -8.60 -22.09 -6.32
C ASP A 175 -9.41 -23.20 -5.61
N GLY A 176 -10.28 -22.86 -4.64
CA GLY A 176 -11.10 -23.78 -3.88
C GLY A 176 -12.38 -24.19 -4.61
N GLU A 177 -13.21 -24.97 -3.91
CA GLU A 177 -14.49 -25.45 -4.41
C GLU A 177 -15.67 -24.59 -3.97
N ASN A 178 -15.49 -23.79 -2.91
CA ASN A 178 -16.54 -22.98 -2.28
C ASN A 178 -16.27 -21.49 -2.47
N ALA A 179 -17.35 -20.72 -2.50
CA ALA A 179 -17.23 -19.26 -2.57
C ALA A 179 -16.78 -18.69 -1.22
N VAL A 180 -16.05 -17.57 -1.26
CA VAL A 180 -15.56 -16.85 -0.09
C VAL A 180 -16.06 -15.41 -0.15
N GLN A 181 -16.44 -14.82 0.99
CA GLN A 181 -16.76 -13.41 1.06
C GLN A 181 -15.53 -12.58 1.39
N ILE A 182 -15.21 -11.62 0.52
CA ILE A 182 -14.19 -10.60 0.79
C ILE A 182 -14.86 -9.46 1.53
N ARG A 183 -14.45 -9.22 2.78
CA ARG A 183 -14.87 -8.07 3.59
C ARG A 183 -13.89 -6.91 3.47
N ARG A 184 -12.63 -7.24 3.17
CA ARG A 184 -11.54 -6.30 2.96
C ARG A 184 -10.46 -6.93 2.10
N LEU A 185 -9.95 -6.18 1.15
CA LEU A 185 -8.67 -6.42 0.48
C LEU A 185 -8.04 -5.05 0.22
N MET A 186 -6.96 -4.75 0.95
CA MET A 186 -6.22 -3.51 0.78
C MET A 186 -5.30 -3.59 -0.43
N SER A 187 -4.89 -2.44 -0.93
CA SER A 187 -3.95 -2.31 -2.04
C SER A 187 -2.50 -2.29 -1.56
N CYS A 188 -2.26 -1.66 -0.40
CA CYS A 188 -0.96 -1.67 0.24
C CYS A 188 -1.07 -1.63 1.76
N GLN A 189 -0.02 -2.15 2.40
CA GLN A 189 0.28 -2.00 3.82
C GLN A 189 1.75 -1.62 3.95
N VAL A 190 2.06 -0.73 4.88
CA VAL A 190 3.43 -0.41 5.29
C VAL A 190 3.45 -0.30 6.81
N ASP A 191 4.27 -1.11 7.45
CA ASP A 191 4.50 -1.04 8.88
C ASP A 191 5.82 -0.30 9.16
N PHE A 192 5.80 0.63 10.11
CA PHE A 192 6.99 1.37 10.55
C PHE A 192 7.33 0.97 11.98
N PRO A 193 8.63 0.84 12.31
CA PRO A 193 9.06 0.42 13.65
C PRO A 193 8.89 1.51 14.72
N THR A 194 8.45 2.70 14.31
CA THR A 194 8.29 3.87 15.20
C THR A 194 6.91 4.50 15.05
N SER A 195 6.52 5.33 16.03
CA SER A 195 5.28 6.13 16.00
C SER A 195 5.53 7.63 15.89
N ASP A 196 6.76 8.03 15.54
CA ASP A 196 7.13 9.46 15.45
C ASP A 196 6.76 10.06 14.09
N HIS A 197 5.46 10.07 13.79
CA HIS A 197 4.92 10.55 12.53
C HIS A 197 3.85 11.62 12.72
N VAL A 198 3.65 12.41 11.66
CA VAL A 198 2.47 13.27 11.46
C VAL A 198 1.68 12.69 10.30
N PHE A 199 0.40 12.38 10.52
CA PHE A 199 -0.52 11.97 9.49
C PHE A 199 -1.18 13.20 8.87
N THR A 200 -0.95 13.42 7.59
CA THR A 200 -1.53 14.53 6.82
C THR A 200 -2.60 14.01 5.87
N SER A 201 -3.78 14.62 5.92
CA SER A 201 -4.90 14.36 5.02
C SER A 201 -5.48 15.66 4.45
N PHE A 202 -6.28 15.55 3.39
CA PHE A 202 -6.85 16.69 2.70
C PHE A 202 -8.37 16.56 2.61
N HIS A 203 -9.06 17.55 3.19
CA HIS A 203 -10.51 17.59 3.29
C HIS A 203 -11.05 18.89 2.71
N GLY A 204 -12.33 18.91 2.40
CA GLY A 204 -12.92 20.13 1.89
C GLY A 204 -14.43 20.07 1.72
N ALA A 205 -14.93 21.14 1.16
CA ALA A 205 -16.31 21.32 0.76
C ALA A 205 -16.31 22.28 -0.44
N TRP A 206 -17.49 22.55 -0.99
CA TRP A 206 -17.65 23.52 -2.06
C TRP A 206 -17.01 24.88 -1.70
N ALA A 207 -16.22 25.43 -2.64
CA ALA A 207 -15.44 26.67 -2.50
C ALA A 207 -14.40 26.69 -1.37
N ARG A 208 -14.01 25.53 -0.85
CA ARG A 208 -12.95 25.38 0.17
C ARG A 208 -12.36 23.96 0.15
N GLU A 209 -12.00 23.53 -1.03
CA GLU A 209 -11.43 22.22 -1.31
C GLU A 209 -9.96 22.13 -0.82
N MET A 210 -9.48 20.88 -0.65
CA MET A 210 -8.06 20.55 -0.39
C MET A 210 -7.45 21.25 0.84
N ARG A 211 -8.21 21.39 1.91
CA ARG A 211 -7.64 21.88 3.19
C ARG A 211 -6.80 20.79 3.83
N ARG A 212 -5.56 21.11 4.10
CA ARG A 212 -4.61 20.24 4.78
C ARG A 212 -4.94 20.13 6.27
N TRP A 213 -4.88 18.91 6.80
CA TRP A 213 -5.03 18.56 8.20
C TRP A 213 -3.86 17.69 8.63
N ASP A 214 -3.12 18.16 9.63
CA ASP A 214 -1.95 17.48 10.18
C ASP A 214 -2.29 16.99 11.59
N VAL A 215 -2.11 15.70 11.83
CA VAL A 215 -2.36 15.06 13.11
C VAL A 215 -1.11 14.31 13.54
N PRO A 216 -0.43 14.75 14.61
CA PRO A 216 0.63 13.93 15.21
C PRO A 216 0.04 12.60 15.68
N VAL A 217 0.56 11.48 15.18
CA VAL A 217 0.02 10.17 15.54
C VAL A 217 0.43 9.78 16.96
N ALA A 218 -0.47 9.10 17.65
CA ALA A 218 -0.28 8.54 18.97
C ALA A 218 -1.00 7.19 19.03
N ALA A 219 -0.98 6.50 20.16
CA ALA A 219 -1.70 5.23 20.31
C ALA A 219 -3.17 5.35 19.89
N GLY A 220 -3.62 4.44 19.02
CA GLY A 220 -4.96 4.43 18.45
C GLY A 220 -4.95 4.46 16.93
N LYS A 221 -6.12 4.76 16.34
CA LYS A 221 -6.37 4.70 14.91
C LYS A 221 -6.84 6.04 14.35
N TYR A 222 -6.26 6.44 13.20
CA TYR A 222 -6.63 7.61 12.43
C TYR A 222 -7.06 7.16 11.04
N VAL A 223 -8.21 7.65 10.57
CA VAL A 223 -8.82 7.19 9.31
C VAL A 223 -9.13 8.37 8.41
N ASN A 224 -8.75 8.27 7.15
CA ASN A 224 -9.19 9.09 6.03
C ASN A 224 -10.00 8.20 5.09
N ALA A 225 -11.30 8.47 4.91
CA ALA A 225 -12.15 7.58 4.12
C ALA A 225 -13.29 8.31 3.42
N SER A 226 -13.66 7.86 2.23
CA SER A 226 -14.79 8.35 1.46
C SER A 226 -16.00 7.41 1.61
N TYR A 227 -17.20 8.00 1.72
CA TYR A 227 -18.48 7.29 1.90
C TYR A 227 -19.55 7.73 0.90
N THR A 228 -19.19 8.54 -0.09
CA THR A 228 -20.14 9.16 -1.02
C THR A 228 -20.34 8.39 -2.32
N GLY A 229 -19.77 7.19 -2.42
CA GLY A 229 -19.76 6.38 -3.64
C GLY A 229 -18.66 6.78 -4.63
N THR A 230 -17.90 7.83 -4.33
CA THR A 230 -16.84 8.35 -5.18
C THR A 230 -15.75 9.02 -4.35
N SER A 231 -14.53 9.05 -4.88
CA SER A 231 -13.48 9.96 -4.44
C SER A 231 -13.91 11.40 -4.70
N SER A 232 -13.69 12.29 -3.76
CA SER A 232 -14.13 13.68 -3.90
C SER A 232 -13.21 14.65 -3.14
N SER A 233 -13.45 15.96 -3.36
CA SER A 233 -12.79 17.02 -2.60
C SER A 233 -13.17 17.06 -1.12
N ARG A 234 -14.18 16.31 -0.69
CA ARG A 234 -14.52 16.19 0.75
C ARG A 234 -13.48 15.40 1.51
N THR A 235 -12.98 14.32 0.90
CA THR A 235 -11.94 13.46 1.45
C THR A 235 -11.10 12.97 0.28
N ASN A 236 -9.86 13.40 0.23
CA ASN A 236 -8.97 13.08 -0.88
C ASN A 236 -8.24 11.76 -0.60
N PRO A 237 -8.05 10.86 -1.58
CA PRO A 237 -7.32 9.61 -1.39
C PRO A 237 -5.81 9.79 -1.20
N PHE A 238 -5.27 10.99 -1.46
CA PHE A 238 -3.86 11.29 -1.17
C PHE A 238 -3.68 11.63 0.31
N VAL A 239 -2.75 10.93 0.96
CA VAL A 239 -2.35 11.18 2.34
C VAL A 239 -0.83 11.12 2.48
N MET A 240 -0.29 11.66 3.57
CA MET A 240 1.13 11.60 3.87
C MET A 240 1.38 11.15 5.31
N LEU A 241 2.49 10.45 5.50
CA LEU A 241 3.16 10.29 6.80
C LEU A 241 4.50 11.02 6.73
N SER A 242 4.77 11.90 7.67
CA SER A 242 6.01 12.67 7.71
C SER A 242 6.63 12.67 9.10
N GLY A 243 7.93 12.92 9.18
CA GLY A 243 8.56 13.22 10.46
C GLY A 243 8.00 14.52 11.07
N ARG A 244 8.06 14.66 12.38
CA ARG A 244 7.52 15.84 13.09
C ARG A 244 8.21 17.15 12.69
N GLU A 245 9.48 17.08 12.30
CA GLU A 245 10.29 18.24 11.89
C GLU A 245 10.28 18.46 10.36
N THR A 246 9.42 17.74 9.63
CA THR A 246 9.34 17.89 8.18
C THR A 246 8.73 19.24 7.80
N THR A 247 9.41 19.93 6.88
CA THR A 247 9.02 21.22 6.33
C THR A 247 8.68 21.11 4.84
N GLU A 248 8.46 22.23 4.18
CA GLU A 248 8.27 22.26 2.71
C GLU A 248 9.49 21.69 1.97
N ASP A 249 10.72 21.96 2.42
CA ASP A 249 11.94 21.68 1.68
C ASP A 249 12.87 20.65 2.35
N THR A 250 12.58 20.22 3.58
CA THR A 250 13.43 19.27 4.33
C THR A 250 12.63 18.30 5.16
N GLY A 251 13.21 17.12 5.41
CA GLY A 251 12.63 16.08 6.26
C GLY A 251 12.01 14.94 5.46
N ASP A 252 11.79 13.84 6.16
CA ASP A 252 11.24 12.61 5.57
C ASP A 252 9.73 12.73 5.39
N CYS A 253 9.26 12.40 4.20
CA CYS A 253 7.84 12.41 3.85
C CYS A 253 7.52 11.18 3.00
N TYR A 254 6.54 10.40 3.43
CA TYR A 254 5.96 9.27 2.71
C TYR A 254 4.60 9.70 2.18
N GLY A 255 4.39 9.62 0.87
CA GLY A 255 3.12 9.94 0.22
C GLY A 255 2.45 8.68 -0.30
N PHE A 256 1.14 8.61 -0.09
CA PHE A 256 0.31 7.49 -0.53
C PHE A 256 -0.89 8.01 -1.29
N ASN A 257 -1.23 7.35 -2.39
CA ASN A 257 -2.42 7.66 -3.18
C ASN A 257 -3.05 6.36 -3.68
N LEU A 258 -4.33 6.39 -4.01
CA LEU A 258 -5.05 5.27 -4.59
C LEU A 258 -5.54 5.63 -5.99
N VAL A 259 -5.22 4.83 -6.99
CA VAL A 259 -5.70 4.99 -8.37
C VAL A 259 -7.09 4.38 -8.48
N TYR A 260 -8.05 5.07 -7.87
CA TYR A 260 -9.43 4.59 -7.74
C TYR A 260 -10.41 5.77 -7.59
N SER A 261 -11.56 5.70 -8.23
CA SER A 261 -12.57 6.75 -8.18
C SER A 261 -13.75 6.45 -7.26
N GLY A 262 -13.79 5.27 -6.65
CA GLY A 262 -14.82 4.86 -5.69
C GLY A 262 -14.52 5.27 -4.25
N ASN A 263 -15.18 4.65 -3.29
CA ASN A 263 -14.92 4.86 -1.86
C ASN A 263 -13.55 4.29 -1.49
N HIS A 264 -12.66 5.15 -1.04
CA HIS A 264 -11.31 4.82 -0.59
C HIS A 264 -11.21 4.80 0.94
N TYR A 265 -10.16 4.18 1.44
CA TYR A 265 -9.85 4.05 2.86
C TYR A 265 -8.34 4.06 3.06
N GLU A 266 -7.85 4.99 3.87
CA GLU A 266 -6.50 5.05 4.39
C GLU A 266 -6.56 5.08 5.90
N ALA A 267 -5.84 4.17 6.56
CA ALA A 267 -5.75 4.15 8.01
C ALA A 267 -4.32 4.11 8.50
N VAL A 268 -4.09 4.81 9.60
CA VAL A 268 -2.86 4.76 10.39
C VAL A 268 -3.21 4.28 11.78
N GLU A 269 -2.57 3.21 12.23
CA GLU A 269 -2.75 2.66 13.56
C GLU A 269 -1.41 2.56 14.28
N VAL A 270 -1.36 3.06 15.51
CA VAL A 270 -0.22 2.89 16.41
C VAL A 270 -0.61 1.91 17.50
N ASN A 271 0.10 0.78 17.57
CA ASN A 271 -0.16 -0.27 18.53
C ASN A 271 0.51 -0.01 19.90
N SER A 272 0.33 -0.94 20.85
CA SER A 272 0.90 -0.87 22.20
C SER A 272 2.42 -0.97 22.24
N TYR A 273 3.06 -1.45 21.19
CA TYR A 273 4.52 -1.52 21.05
C TYR A 273 5.13 -0.25 20.42
N GLY A 274 4.30 0.75 20.10
CA GLY A 274 4.74 2.00 19.49
C GLY A 274 5.09 1.87 18.01
N LYS A 275 4.60 0.83 17.33
CA LYS A 275 4.76 0.62 15.89
C LYS A 275 3.57 1.19 15.14
N THR A 276 3.84 1.76 13.97
CA THR A 276 2.81 2.35 13.12
C THR A 276 2.51 1.43 11.95
N ARG A 277 1.23 1.11 11.73
CA ARG A 277 0.74 0.46 10.52
C ARG A 277 0.00 1.47 9.67
N PHE A 278 0.31 1.52 8.39
CA PHE A 278 -0.45 2.20 7.36
C PHE A 278 -1.10 1.18 6.43
N VAL A 279 -2.38 1.37 6.09
CA VAL A 279 -3.07 0.59 5.05
C VAL A 279 -3.83 1.54 4.12
N SER A 280 -3.95 1.17 2.84
CA SER A 280 -4.76 1.89 1.85
C SER A 280 -5.43 0.93 0.88
N GLY A 281 -6.69 1.22 0.50
CA GLY A 281 -7.46 0.42 -0.44
C GLY A 281 -8.93 0.84 -0.54
N ILE A 282 -9.77 -0.08 -0.99
CA ILE A 282 -11.23 0.11 -1.02
C ILE A 282 -11.76 0.22 0.42
N ASN A 283 -12.70 1.16 0.64
CA ASN A 283 -13.33 1.32 1.94
C ASN A 283 -14.10 0.05 2.33
N PRO A 284 -13.73 -0.65 3.42
CA PRO A 284 -14.38 -1.88 3.83
C PRO A 284 -15.78 -1.66 4.42
N GLN A 285 -16.14 -0.44 4.78
CA GLN A 285 -17.47 -0.17 5.28
C GLN A 285 -18.53 -0.32 4.17
N ASN A 286 -19.52 -1.16 4.39
CA ASN A 286 -20.52 -1.55 3.42
C ASN A 286 -19.97 -2.25 2.17
N PHE A 287 -18.75 -2.74 2.22
CA PHE A 287 -18.15 -3.57 1.18
C PHE A 287 -18.29 -5.05 1.53
N CYS A 288 -18.77 -5.82 0.56
CA CYS A 288 -18.82 -7.27 0.62
C CYS A 288 -18.84 -7.80 -0.81
N TRP A 289 -17.83 -8.58 -1.17
CA TRP A 289 -17.75 -9.20 -2.47
C TRP A 289 -17.78 -10.73 -2.33
N GLN A 290 -18.73 -11.37 -3.02
CA GLN A 290 -18.76 -12.83 -3.09
C GLN A 290 -17.78 -13.28 -4.18
N LEU A 291 -16.71 -13.97 -3.80
CA LEU A 291 -15.71 -14.51 -4.71
C LEU A 291 -16.01 -15.99 -4.96
N PRO A 292 -16.56 -16.35 -6.13
CA PRO A 292 -16.84 -17.74 -6.47
C PRO A 292 -15.58 -18.61 -6.58
N ALA A 293 -15.77 -19.92 -6.58
CA ALA A 293 -14.72 -20.88 -6.90
C ALA A 293 -14.18 -20.66 -8.33
N GLY A 294 -12.88 -20.72 -8.50
CA GLY A 294 -12.19 -20.51 -9.77
C GLY A 294 -12.07 -19.06 -10.23
N GLU A 295 -12.56 -18.08 -9.45
CA GLU A 295 -12.48 -16.67 -9.80
C GLU A 295 -11.43 -15.91 -8.99
N SER A 296 -11.17 -14.66 -9.37
CA SER A 296 -10.25 -13.78 -8.68
C SER A 296 -10.84 -12.39 -8.50
N PHE A 297 -10.37 -11.67 -7.47
CA PHE A 297 -10.69 -10.28 -7.20
C PHE A 297 -9.41 -9.47 -7.08
N GLU A 298 -9.34 -8.33 -7.77
CA GLU A 298 -8.19 -7.45 -7.75
C GLU A 298 -8.50 -6.15 -7.00
N ALA A 299 -7.59 -5.75 -6.10
CA ALA A 299 -7.63 -4.45 -5.43
C ALA A 299 -7.11 -3.35 -6.36
N PRO A 300 -7.57 -2.08 -6.21
CA PRO A 300 -7.02 -0.95 -6.93
C PRO A 300 -5.51 -0.78 -6.72
N GLU A 301 -4.86 -0.05 -7.61
CA GLU A 301 -3.44 0.25 -7.48
C GLU A 301 -3.21 1.38 -6.46
N ALA A 302 -2.36 1.14 -5.47
CA ALA A 302 -1.83 2.14 -4.56
C ALA A 302 -0.49 2.68 -5.08
N VAL A 303 -0.27 3.98 -4.92
CA VAL A 303 0.95 4.70 -5.30
C VAL A 303 1.68 5.09 -4.03
N MET A 304 2.95 4.74 -3.92
CA MET A 304 3.81 5.03 -2.78
C MET A 304 5.04 5.81 -3.25
N ALA A 305 5.34 6.92 -2.61
CA ALA A 305 6.55 7.69 -2.83
C ALA A 305 7.20 8.07 -1.51
N TYR A 306 8.51 8.22 -1.52
CA TYR A 306 9.29 8.76 -0.40
C TYR A 306 10.08 9.98 -0.85
N SER A 307 10.15 11.00 0.00
CA SER A 307 10.96 12.19 -0.21
C SER A 307 11.71 12.56 1.07
N LYS A 308 13.01 12.83 0.93
CA LYS A 308 13.84 13.46 1.97
C LYS A 308 13.85 15.01 1.90
N ALA A 309 13.27 15.55 0.83
CA ALA A 309 13.19 16.97 0.54
C ALA A 309 11.81 17.55 0.90
N GLY A 310 11.24 17.05 2.01
CA GLY A 310 9.99 17.54 2.56
C GLY A 310 8.79 17.38 1.63
N TYR A 311 7.77 18.20 1.88
CA TYR A 311 6.50 18.15 1.15
C TYR A 311 6.63 18.59 -0.31
N ASN A 312 7.53 19.54 -0.62
CA ASN A 312 7.78 19.94 -2.00
C ASN A 312 8.38 18.81 -2.82
N GLY A 313 9.38 18.09 -2.27
CA GLY A 313 9.93 16.90 -2.92
C GLY A 313 8.88 15.82 -3.18
N MET A 314 8.01 15.55 -2.20
CA MET A 314 6.88 14.62 -2.34
C MET A 314 5.92 15.06 -3.45
N SER A 315 5.55 16.35 -3.46
CA SER A 315 4.69 16.92 -4.50
C SER A 315 5.29 16.75 -5.90
N GLN A 316 6.60 16.99 -6.05
CA GLN A 316 7.30 16.81 -7.33
C GLN A 316 7.31 15.35 -7.81
N CYS A 317 7.53 14.39 -6.92
CA CYS A 317 7.45 12.95 -7.26
C CYS A 317 6.06 12.57 -7.76
N MET A 318 5.01 12.92 -7.03
CA MET A 318 3.63 12.61 -7.39
C MET A 318 3.21 13.30 -8.70
N HIS A 319 3.56 14.58 -8.90
CA HIS A 319 3.23 15.30 -10.15
C HIS A 319 3.94 14.67 -11.35
N ARG A 320 5.20 14.24 -11.21
CA ARG A 320 5.93 13.55 -12.28
C ARG A 320 5.26 12.23 -12.61
N PHE A 321 4.95 11.42 -11.61
CA PHE A 321 4.29 10.13 -11.78
C PHE A 321 2.93 10.28 -12.49
N VAL A 322 2.09 11.22 -12.04
CA VAL A 322 0.78 11.46 -12.67
C VAL A 322 0.92 11.87 -14.14
N ARG A 323 1.84 12.78 -14.47
CA ARG A 323 2.07 13.22 -15.85
C ARG A 323 2.58 12.11 -16.76
N GLU A 324 3.52 11.29 -16.27
CA GLU A 324 4.20 10.31 -17.12
C GLU A 324 3.47 8.97 -17.17
N HIS A 325 2.83 8.56 -16.07
CA HIS A 325 2.34 7.20 -15.91
C HIS A 325 0.82 7.07 -15.61
N ILE A 326 0.08 8.17 -15.46
CA ILE A 326 -1.39 8.14 -15.26
C ILE A 326 -2.13 8.84 -16.41
N VAL A 327 -1.73 10.06 -16.76
CA VAL A 327 -2.41 10.86 -17.80
C VAL A 327 -2.19 10.24 -19.17
N ARG A 328 -3.28 9.98 -19.89
CA ARG A 328 -3.30 9.32 -21.22
C ARG A 328 -3.96 10.21 -22.27
N GLY A 329 -3.84 9.77 -23.53
CA GLY A 329 -4.53 10.33 -24.69
C GLY A 329 -3.96 11.63 -25.21
N ALA A 330 -4.68 12.24 -26.14
CA ALA A 330 -4.20 13.41 -26.89
C ALA A 330 -3.85 14.62 -26.01
N TRP A 331 -4.50 14.74 -24.86
CA TRP A 331 -4.30 15.87 -23.95
C TRP A 331 -3.12 15.70 -22.98
N LYS A 332 -2.40 14.58 -23.00
CA LYS A 332 -1.18 14.39 -22.18
C LYS A 332 -0.14 15.47 -22.49
N LYS A 333 0.06 15.77 -23.78
CA LYS A 333 1.09 16.72 -24.25
C LYS A 333 0.51 17.95 -24.98
N LYS A 334 -0.77 17.94 -25.32
CA LYS A 334 -1.41 19.04 -26.08
C LYS A 334 -1.69 20.21 -25.14
N VAL A 335 -1.34 21.41 -25.60
CA VAL A 335 -1.69 22.66 -24.90
C VAL A 335 -3.21 22.81 -24.85
N ARG A 336 -3.75 23.09 -23.65
CA ARG A 336 -5.18 23.37 -23.49
C ARG A 336 -5.53 24.73 -24.14
N PRO A 337 -6.71 24.85 -24.72
CA PRO A 337 -7.19 26.15 -25.18
C PRO A 337 -7.45 27.08 -23.99
N VAL A 338 -7.43 28.38 -24.26
CA VAL A 338 -7.92 29.35 -23.26
C VAL A 338 -9.44 29.19 -23.18
N LEU A 339 -9.91 28.93 -21.97
CA LEU A 339 -11.33 28.76 -21.66
C LEU A 339 -11.90 30.06 -21.09
N LEU A 340 -12.97 30.55 -21.68
CA LEU A 340 -13.82 31.59 -21.11
C LEU A 340 -15.06 30.93 -20.50
N ASN A 341 -15.30 31.13 -19.21
CA ASN A 341 -16.54 30.76 -18.54
C ASN A 341 -17.37 32.02 -18.33
N SER A 342 -18.53 32.09 -18.99
CA SER A 342 -19.44 33.25 -18.91
C SER A 342 -20.42 33.17 -17.72
N TRP A 343 -20.42 32.10 -16.95
CA TRP A 343 -21.37 31.86 -15.85
C TRP A 343 -21.44 33.03 -14.87
N GLU A 344 -20.29 33.45 -14.34
CA GLU A 344 -20.18 34.56 -13.37
C GLU A 344 -20.48 35.95 -13.98
N ALA A 345 -20.41 36.06 -15.30
CA ALA A 345 -20.66 37.32 -15.99
C ALA A 345 -22.12 37.50 -16.43
N ALA A 346 -22.77 36.45 -16.88
CA ALA A 346 -24.08 36.56 -17.59
C ALA A 346 -25.10 35.51 -17.15
N TYR A 347 -24.70 34.47 -16.37
CA TYR A 347 -25.55 33.34 -16.02
C TYR A 347 -26.24 32.72 -17.25
N PHE A 348 -27.55 32.84 -17.37
CA PHE A 348 -28.35 32.33 -18.50
C PHE A 348 -28.57 33.33 -19.61
N ASP A 349 -28.16 34.58 -19.43
CA ASP A 349 -28.32 35.68 -20.42
C ASP A 349 -27.06 35.79 -21.27
N ILE A 350 -26.91 34.89 -22.24
CA ILE A 350 -25.75 34.82 -23.14
C ILE A 350 -26.11 35.35 -24.51
#